data_2e7f61e34c2af3a8a770b83264b8e6ec
#
_entry.id   2e7f61e34c2af3a8a770b83264b8e6ec
#
_cell.length_a   1.000
_cell.length_b   1.000
_cell.length_c   1.000
_cell.angle_alpha   90.00
_cell.angle_beta   90.00
_cell.angle_gamma   90.00
#
_symmetry.space_group_name_H-M   'P 1'
#
loop_
_entity.id
_entity.type
_entity.pdbx_description
1 polymer ?
#
loop_
_entity_poly.entity_id
_entity_poly.type
_entity_poly.pdbx_seq_one_letter_code
_entity_poly.pdbx_strand_id
1 'polypeptide(L)'
;GIELMANFRMPYFARSPADFWKRWHISLSSWLRDYLYIPLGGNRGGHWKTCRNLMITMLLGGLWHGAGWTFVLWGLYQGILLCAYRPFEGRIRDSQPSIVRRLVETFLFFNLVCIGWLLFRAESAAQAWNFFNTILFSDFSATFLTPYGLGSILYLCLLYTSPSPRDY
;
A
#
# COMPACT_ATOMS: atom_id res chain seq x y z
N GLY A 1 -31.88 -4.47 7.68
CA GLY A 1 -30.77 -3.52 7.63
C GLY A 1 -30.01 -3.65 6.32
N ILE A 2 -29.30 -2.61 5.92
CA ILE A 2 -28.43 -2.65 4.73
C ILE A 2 -27.09 -3.19 5.20
N GLU A 3 -26.65 -4.33 4.66
CA GLU A 3 -25.32 -4.85 4.92
C GLU A 3 -24.30 -4.05 4.05
N LEU A 4 -23.40 -3.33 4.72
CA LEU A 4 -22.33 -2.60 4.05
C LEU A 4 -21.14 -3.53 3.81
N MET A 5 -20.50 -3.41 2.64
CA MET A 5 -19.30 -4.17 2.32
C MET A 5 -18.13 -3.75 3.22
N ALA A 6 -17.46 -4.72 3.83
CA ALA A 6 -16.22 -4.46 4.58
C ALA A 6 -15.12 -4.00 3.63
N ASN A 7 -14.59 -2.78 3.85
CA ASN A 7 -13.52 -2.18 3.03
C ASN A 7 -12.12 -2.55 3.50
N PHE A 8 -11.96 -3.00 4.74
CA PHE A 8 -10.65 -3.31 5.34
C PHE A 8 -10.68 -4.67 6.04
N ARG A 9 -9.68 -5.53 5.75
CA ARG A 9 -9.53 -6.86 6.33
C ARG A 9 -8.10 -7.08 6.81
N MET A 10 -7.69 -6.41 7.90
CA MET A 10 -6.33 -6.48 8.46
C MET A 10 -5.23 -6.31 7.39
N PRO A 11 -5.19 -5.20 6.64
CA PRO A 11 -4.30 -5.02 5.49
C PRO A 11 -2.81 -5.03 5.86
N TYR A 12 -2.45 -4.63 7.08
CA TYR A 12 -1.06 -4.60 7.54
C TYR A 12 -0.47 -5.98 7.86
N PHE A 13 -1.29 -7.03 7.87
CA PHE A 13 -0.83 -8.41 7.94
C PHE A 13 -0.60 -9.03 6.56
N ALA A 14 -0.71 -8.24 5.50
CA ALA A 14 -0.37 -8.67 4.15
C ALA A 14 1.13 -8.95 4.01
N ARG A 15 1.47 -9.93 3.19
CA ARG A 15 2.86 -10.32 2.90
C ARG A 15 3.29 -9.93 1.49
N SER A 16 2.37 -9.40 0.69
CA SER A 16 2.63 -8.94 -0.67
C SER A 16 1.69 -7.81 -1.07
N PRO A 17 2.06 -7.01 -2.10
CA PRO A 17 1.19 -5.96 -2.63
C PRO A 17 -0.17 -6.48 -3.11
N ALA A 18 -0.22 -7.65 -3.76
CA ALA A 18 -1.48 -8.21 -4.23
C ALA A 18 -2.38 -8.68 -3.08
N ASP A 19 -1.81 -9.19 -1.97
CA ASP A 19 -2.55 -9.51 -0.76
C ASP A 19 -3.04 -8.24 -0.06
N PHE A 20 -2.22 -7.18 -0.03
CA PHE A 20 -2.59 -5.88 0.53
C PHE A 20 -3.82 -5.29 -0.17
N TRP A 21 -3.84 -5.22 -1.49
CA TRP A 21 -4.94 -4.64 -2.26
C TRP A 21 -6.23 -5.48 -2.21
N LYS A 22 -6.18 -6.74 -1.79
CA LYS A 22 -7.36 -7.57 -1.47
C LYS A 22 -7.96 -7.24 -0.09
N ARG A 23 -7.21 -6.54 0.75
CA ARG A 23 -7.55 -6.24 2.14
C ARG A 23 -7.76 -4.74 2.41
N TRP A 24 -7.20 -3.88 1.56
CA TRP A 24 -7.25 -2.43 1.65
C TRP A 24 -8.24 -1.86 0.65
N HIS A 25 -9.15 -1.00 1.14
CA HIS A 25 -10.17 -0.29 0.35
C HIS A 25 -10.81 -1.19 -0.71
N ILE A 26 -11.38 -2.30 -0.26
CA ILE A 26 -11.81 -3.44 -1.09
C ILE A 26 -12.78 -3.00 -2.19
N SER A 27 -13.71 -2.09 -1.90
CA SER A 27 -14.65 -1.55 -2.91
C SER A 27 -13.92 -0.84 -4.04
N LEU A 28 -13.01 0.09 -3.73
CA LEU A 28 -12.23 0.82 -4.74
C LEU A 28 -11.27 -0.11 -5.49
N SER A 29 -10.57 -0.99 -4.77
CA SER A 29 -9.65 -1.96 -5.36
C SER A 29 -10.36 -2.90 -6.34
N SER A 30 -11.57 -3.34 -5.99
CA SER A 30 -12.40 -4.17 -6.87
C SER A 30 -12.88 -3.37 -8.07
N TRP A 31 -13.30 -2.13 -7.88
CA TRP A 31 -13.72 -1.24 -8.96
C TRP A 31 -12.59 -0.98 -9.96
N LEU A 32 -11.39 -0.60 -9.48
CA LEU A 32 -10.22 -0.40 -10.33
C LEU A 32 -9.83 -1.68 -11.08
N ARG A 33 -9.92 -2.84 -10.43
CA ARG A 33 -9.69 -4.13 -11.08
C ARG A 33 -10.69 -4.39 -12.20
N ASP A 34 -11.98 -4.26 -11.91
CA ASP A 34 -13.04 -4.71 -12.80
C ASP A 34 -13.27 -3.74 -13.98
N TYR A 35 -13.17 -2.43 -13.72
CA TYR A 35 -13.46 -1.41 -14.72
C TYR A 35 -12.22 -0.82 -15.41
N LEU A 36 -11.02 -1.07 -14.89
CA LEU A 36 -9.80 -0.55 -15.49
C LEU A 36 -8.79 -1.66 -15.82
N TYR A 37 -8.37 -2.44 -14.83
CA TYR A 37 -7.33 -3.45 -15.04
C TYR A 37 -7.74 -4.57 -15.99
N ILE A 38 -8.92 -5.15 -15.81
CA ILE A 38 -9.43 -6.24 -16.66
C ILE A 38 -9.69 -5.75 -18.09
N PRO A 39 -10.35 -4.61 -18.35
CA PRO A 39 -10.52 -4.07 -19.70
C PRO A 39 -9.21 -3.74 -20.43
N LEU A 40 -8.15 -3.31 -19.70
CA LEU A 40 -6.81 -3.12 -20.27
C LEU A 40 -6.13 -4.43 -20.69
N GLY A 41 -6.73 -5.58 -20.41
CA GLY A 41 -6.23 -6.91 -20.71
C GLY A 41 -5.81 -7.73 -19.49
N GLY A 42 -5.81 -7.15 -18.29
CA GLY A 42 -5.48 -7.82 -17.03
C GLY A 42 -4.14 -8.55 -17.08
N ASN A 43 -4.14 -9.83 -16.69
CA ASN A 43 -2.97 -10.72 -16.74
C ASN A 43 -2.72 -11.36 -18.13
N ARG A 44 -3.55 -11.06 -19.12
CA ARG A 44 -3.47 -11.67 -20.44
C ARG A 44 -2.39 -10.96 -21.27
N GLY A 45 -1.50 -11.69 -21.92
CA GLY A 45 -0.51 -11.11 -22.85
C GLY A 45 0.89 -10.95 -22.29
N GLY A 46 1.23 -11.70 -21.24
CA GLY A 46 2.60 -11.80 -20.73
C GLY A 46 2.98 -10.76 -19.68
N HIS A 47 4.19 -10.88 -19.16
CA HIS A 47 4.68 -10.11 -18.02
C HIS A 47 4.65 -8.59 -18.26
N TRP A 48 5.18 -8.13 -19.39
CA TRP A 48 5.27 -6.70 -19.71
C TRP A 48 3.92 -6.01 -19.87
N LYS A 49 2.99 -6.66 -20.57
CA LYS A 49 1.62 -6.10 -20.72
C LYS A 49 0.90 -6.03 -19.38
N THR A 50 1.08 -7.03 -18.54
CA THR A 50 0.50 -7.02 -17.19
C THR A 50 1.08 -5.92 -16.32
N CYS A 51 2.42 -5.73 -16.32
CA CYS A 51 3.05 -4.63 -15.58
C CYS A 51 2.56 -3.27 -16.08
N ARG A 52 2.48 -3.07 -17.40
CA ARG A 52 1.89 -1.85 -17.97
C ARG A 52 0.46 -1.61 -17.45
N ASN A 53 -0.39 -2.63 -17.46
CA ASN A 53 -1.78 -2.51 -17.02
C ASN A 53 -1.86 -2.18 -15.52
N LEU A 54 -1.01 -2.81 -14.68
CA LEU A 54 -0.89 -2.49 -13.25
C LEU A 54 -0.43 -1.05 -13.03
N MET A 55 0.60 -0.61 -13.77
CA MET A 55 1.11 0.77 -13.67
C MET A 55 0.03 1.79 -14.02
N ILE A 56 -0.68 1.60 -15.13
CA ILE A 56 -1.79 2.49 -15.54
C ILE A 56 -2.86 2.51 -14.46
N THR A 57 -3.25 1.34 -13.95
CA THR A 57 -4.29 1.23 -12.92
C THR A 57 -3.90 1.96 -11.64
N MET A 58 -2.66 1.80 -11.16
CA MET A 58 -2.19 2.43 -9.93
C MET A 58 -1.97 3.94 -10.10
N LEU A 59 -1.47 4.39 -11.26
CA LEU A 59 -1.33 5.83 -11.56
C LEU A 59 -2.69 6.53 -11.59
N LEU A 60 -3.69 5.94 -12.23
CA LEU A 60 -5.05 6.49 -12.26
C LEU A 60 -5.72 6.41 -10.88
N GLY A 61 -5.46 5.34 -10.11
CA GLY A 61 -5.87 5.25 -8.71
C GLY A 61 -5.25 6.35 -7.84
N GLY A 62 -3.98 6.70 -8.07
CA GLY A 62 -3.32 7.84 -7.41
C GLY A 62 -3.97 9.18 -7.78
N LEU A 63 -4.18 9.44 -9.06
CA LEU A 63 -4.85 10.65 -9.56
C LEU A 63 -6.28 10.79 -9.06
N TRP A 64 -6.97 9.69 -8.80
CA TRP A 64 -8.30 9.71 -8.20
C TRP A 64 -8.31 10.31 -6.79
N HIS A 65 -7.22 10.19 -6.02
CA HIS A 65 -7.07 10.80 -4.69
C HIS A 65 -6.82 12.31 -4.75
N GLY A 66 -6.36 12.83 -5.88
CA GLY A 66 -6.11 14.26 -6.08
C GLY A 66 -5.12 14.55 -7.20
N ALA A 67 -5.12 15.79 -7.69
CA ALA A 67 -4.25 16.25 -8.78
C ALA A 67 -2.80 16.58 -8.33
N GLY A 68 -2.42 16.23 -7.10
CA GLY A 68 -1.07 16.48 -6.58
C GLY A 68 -0.04 15.49 -7.10
N TRP A 69 1.19 15.96 -7.36
CA TRP A 69 2.30 15.11 -7.78
C TRP A 69 2.62 13.99 -6.79
N THR A 70 2.38 14.19 -5.50
CA THR A 70 2.57 13.18 -4.46
C THR A 70 1.65 11.97 -4.63
N PHE A 71 0.41 12.17 -5.08
CA PHE A 71 -0.52 11.09 -5.40
C PHE A 71 -0.10 10.33 -6.66
N VAL A 72 0.44 11.02 -7.68
CA VAL A 72 1.00 10.38 -8.87
C VAL A 72 2.21 9.52 -8.48
N LEU A 73 3.13 10.06 -7.66
CA LEU A 73 4.28 9.33 -7.14
C LEU A 73 3.88 8.14 -6.28
N TRP A 74 2.85 8.29 -5.44
CA TRP A 74 2.28 7.19 -4.68
C TRP A 74 1.71 6.08 -5.58
N GLY A 75 0.94 6.45 -6.60
CA GLY A 75 0.43 5.49 -7.59
C GLY A 75 1.54 4.78 -8.36
N LEU A 76 2.58 5.53 -8.77
CA LEU A 76 3.79 4.98 -9.40
C LEU A 76 4.47 3.98 -8.48
N TYR A 77 4.69 4.34 -7.22
CA TYR A 77 5.30 3.48 -6.19
C TYR A 77 4.52 2.17 -6.01
N GLN A 78 3.19 2.25 -5.87
CA GLN A 78 2.34 1.07 -5.71
C GLN A 78 2.37 0.18 -6.97
N GLY A 79 2.38 0.77 -8.15
CA GLY A 79 2.53 0.04 -9.42
C GLY A 79 3.87 -0.69 -9.52
N ILE A 80 4.97 -0.03 -9.14
CA ILE A 80 6.32 -0.64 -9.09
C ILE A 80 6.34 -1.82 -8.12
N LEU A 81 5.78 -1.66 -6.91
CA LEU A 81 5.71 -2.76 -5.93
C LEU A 81 4.97 -3.97 -6.49
N LEU A 82 3.80 -3.77 -7.11
CA LEU A 82 3.04 -4.85 -7.74
C LEU A 82 3.84 -5.56 -8.82
N CYS A 83 4.54 -4.83 -9.68
CA CYS A 83 5.38 -5.40 -10.74
C CYS A 83 6.58 -6.16 -10.17
N ALA A 84 7.27 -5.60 -9.17
CA ALA A 84 8.46 -6.19 -8.55
C ALA A 84 8.15 -7.48 -7.78
N TYR A 85 7.01 -7.52 -7.08
CA TYR A 85 6.60 -8.71 -6.33
C TYR A 85 5.98 -9.81 -7.20
N ARG A 86 5.52 -9.48 -8.40
CA ARG A 86 4.83 -10.43 -9.28
C ARG A 86 5.56 -11.76 -9.51
N PRO A 87 6.88 -11.81 -9.75
CA PRO A 87 7.59 -13.08 -9.92
C PRO A 87 7.57 -13.97 -8.67
N PHE A 88 7.40 -13.37 -7.50
CA PHE A 88 7.43 -14.05 -6.18
C PHE A 88 6.04 -14.41 -5.66
N GLU A 89 4.97 -13.88 -6.24
CA GLU A 89 3.58 -14.04 -5.79
C GLU A 89 3.18 -15.51 -5.60
N GLY A 90 3.55 -16.38 -6.55
CA GLY A 90 3.27 -17.82 -6.47
C GLY A 90 3.92 -18.43 -5.22
N ARG A 91 5.21 -18.14 -4.98
CA ARG A 91 5.94 -18.65 -3.80
C ARG A 91 5.34 -18.16 -2.48
N ILE A 92 4.93 -16.88 -2.43
CA ILE A 92 4.35 -16.29 -1.22
C ILE A 92 2.99 -16.90 -0.93
N ARG A 93 2.16 -17.09 -1.95
CA ARG A 93 0.80 -17.63 -1.82
C ARG A 93 0.79 -19.10 -1.46
N ASP A 94 1.59 -19.91 -2.17
CA ASP A 94 1.52 -21.36 -2.11
C ASP A 94 2.44 -21.97 -1.02
N SER A 95 3.34 -21.16 -0.43
CA SER A 95 4.20 -21.61 0.66
C SER A 95 3.43 -21.73 1.99
N GLN A 96 3.73 -22.79 2.74
CA GLN A 96 3.39 -22.93 4.16
C GLN A 96 4.60 -22.43 4.99
N PRO A 97 4.81 -21.12 5.13
CA PRO A 97 6.02 -20.61 5.76
C PRO A 97 6.01 -20.89 7.26
N SER A 98 7.23 -21.08 7.83
CA SER A 98 7.38 -21.08 9.27
C SER A 98 6.87 -19.75 9.84
N ILE A 99 6.48 -19.75 11.12
CA ILE A 99 5.98 -18.54 11.78
C ILE A 99 6.99 -17.39 11.69
N VAL A 100 8.26 -17.67 11.84
CA VAL A 100 9.36 -16.68 11.75
C VAL A 100 9.40 -16.05 10.37
N ARG A 101 9.38 -16.86 9.30
CA ARG A 101 9.38 -16.37 7.93
C ARG A 101 8.14 -15.51 7.65
N ARG A 102 6.97 -15.91 8.14
CA ARG A 102 5.73 -15.14 8.00
C ARG A 102 5.84 -13.77 8.68
N LEU A 103 6.37 -13.73 9.89
CA LEU A 103 6.58 -12.48 10.63
C LEU A 103 7.56 -11.55 9.90
N VAL A 104 8.68 -12.10 9.40
CA VAL A 104 9.67 -11.33 8.64
C VAL A 104 9.07 -10.77 7.35
N GLU A 105 8.38 -11.60 6.55
CA GLU A 105 7.73 -11.15 5.30
C GLU A 105 6.70 -10.04 5.59
N THR A 106 5.88 -10.20 6.63
CA THR A 106 4.89 -9.19 7.04
C THR A 106 5.57 -7.91 7.49
N PHE A 107 6.61 -7.99 8.32
CA PHE A 107 7.35 -6.83 8.80
C PHE A 107 8.02 -6.07 7.65
N LEU A 108 8.69 -6.76 6.74
CA LEU A 108 9.33 -6.13 5.58
C LEU A 108 8.30 -5.45 4.68
N PHE A 109 7.19 -6.15 4.39
CA PHE A 109 6.15 -5.58 3.57
C PHE A 109 5.42 -4.41 4.24
N PHE A 110 5.20 -4.45 5.54
CA PHE A 110 4.65 -3.35 6.32
C PHE A 110 5.48 -2.07 6.19
N ASN A 111 6.83 -2.18 6.25
CA ASN A 111 7.70 -1.01 6.03
C ASN A 111 7.56 -0.42 4.62
N LEU A 112 7.40 -1.26 3.60
CA LEU A 112 7.11 -0.77 2.24
C LEU A 112 5.77 -0.05 2.17
N VAL A 113 4.74 -0.52 2.86
CA VAL A 113 3.45 0.19 2.96
C VAL A 113 3.62 1.54 3.65
N CYS A 114 4.41 1.61 4.74
CA CYS A 114 4.69 2.86 5.45
C CYS A 114 5.40 3.89 4.55
N ILE A 115 6.35 3.47 3.71
CA ILE A 115 6.98 4.35 2.71
C ILE A 115 5.91 4.91 1.75
N GLY A 116 4.98 4.07 1.31
CA GLY A 116 3.84 4.52 0.49
C GLY A 116 3.00 5.59 1.19
N TRP A 117 2.76 5.43 2.49
CA TRP A 117 2.01 6.44 3.27
C TRP A 117 2.74 7.76 3.43
N LEU A 118 4.08 7.77 3.48
CA LEU A 118 4.85 9.01 3.48
C LEU A 118 4.62 9.80 2.19
N LEU A 119 4.65 9.14 1.04
CA LEU A 119 4.34 9.77 -0.25
C LEU A 119 2.90 10.30 -0.30
N PHE A 120 1.97 9.54 0.23
CA PHE A 120 0.55 9.90 0.24
C PHE A 120 0.26 11.11 1.16
N ARG A 121 0.95 11.20 2.30
CA ARG A 121 0.74 12.25 3.32
C ARG A 121 1.48 13.55 3.01
N ALA A 122 2.57 13.49 2.25
CA ALA A 122 3.38 14.65 1.92
C ALA A 122 2.60 15.66 1.05
N GLU A 123 2.81 16.95 1.30
CA GLU A 123 2.23 18.03 0.51
C GLU A 123 3.02 18.33 -0.77
N SER A 124 4.30 17.93 -0.78
CA SER A 124 5.19 18.07 -1.93
C SER A 124 6.22 16.94 -2.00
N ALA A 125 6.80 16.72 -3.19
CA ALA A 125 7.88 15.74 -3.38
C ALA A 125 9.12 16.08 -2.54
N ALA A 126 9.42 17.37 -2.35
CA ALA A 126 10.52 17.84 -1.50
C ALA A 126 10.26 17.48 -0.03
N GLN A 127 9.03 17.64 0.46
CA GLN A 127 8.67 17.27 1.83
C GLN A 127 8.75 15.75 2.01
N ALA A 128 8.28 14.96 1.05
CA ALA A 128 8.41 13.51 1.09
C ALA A 128 9.88 13.07 1.18
N TRP A 129 10.75 13.71 0.40
CA TRP A 129 12.20 13.47 0.43
C TRP A 129 12.82 13.84 1.79
N ASN A 130 12.43 14.98 2.36
CA ASN A 130 12.89 15.41 3.68
C ASN A 130 12.45 14.43 4.78
N PHE A 131 11.20 13.95 4.77
CA PHE A 131 10.73 12.93 5.70
C PHE A 131 11.55 11.64 5.58
N PHE A 132 11.81 11.20 4.36
CA PHE A 132 12.61 10.00 4.10
C PHE A 132 14.04 10.15 4.63
N ASN A 133 14.70 11.28 4.36
CA ASN A 133 16.04 11.57 4.87
C ASN A 133 16.07 11.65 6.39
N THR A 134 15.08 12.29 7.01
CA THR A 134 14.99 12.38 8.47
C THR A 134 14.86 10.99 9.10
N ILE A 135 14.04 10.11 8.52
CA ILE A 135 13.88 8.73 9.04
C ILE A 135 15.16 7.91 8.91
N LEU A 136 15.92 8.09 7.82
CA LEU A 136 17.11 7.28 7.54
C LEU A 136 18.39 7.79 8.21
N PHE A 137 18.53 9.11 8.35
CA PHE A 137 19.81 9.75 8.65
C PHE A 137 19.80 10.65 9.87
N SER A 138 18.66 10.97 10.49
CA SER A 138 18.66 11.72 11.73
C SER A 138 19.00 10.82 12.92
N ASP A 139 19.85 11.32 13.80
CA ASP A 139 20.20 10.65 15.04
C ASP A 139 18.93 10.29 15.83
N PHE A 140 18.81 9.03 16.16
CA PHE A 140 17.66 8.41 16.83
C PHE A 140 17.37 8.96 18.24
N SER A 141 18.15 9.96 18.70
CA SER A 141 18.30 10.28 20.12
C SER A 141 17.26 11.22 20.73
N ALA A 142 16.48 11.99 19.99
CA ALA A 142 15.53 12.90 20.65
C ALA A 142 14.22 13.14 19.87
N THR A 143 14.21 13.08 18.56
CA THR A 143 13.07 13.50 17.74
C THR A 143 11.96 12.45 17.66
N PHE A 144 12.27 11.19 17.95
CA PHE A 144 11.30 10.09 17.94
C PHE A 144 10.37 10.06 19.17
N LEU A 145 10.73 10.75 20.24
CA LEU A 145 9.90 10.89 21.45
C LEU A 145 8.97 12.09 21.41
N THR A 146 9.02 12.89 20.34
CA THR A 146 8.04 13.96 20.14
C THR A 146 6.67 13.38 19.76
N PRO A 147 5.55 14.07 20.06
CA PRO A 147 4.19 13.61 19.79
C PRO A 147 3.89 13.34 18.30
N TYR A 148 4.81 13.66 17.40
CA TYR A 148 4.74 13.40 15.94
C TYR A 148 5.64 12.27 15.46
N GLY A 149 6.26 11.49 16.36
CA GLY A 149 7.16 10.38 16.02
C GLY A 149 6.44 9.11 15.57
N LEU A 150 7.19 8.00 15.49
CA LEU A 150 6.71 6.66 15.08
C LEU A 150 5.42 6.23 15.79
N GLY A 151 5.22 6.65 17.04
CA GLY A 151 4.00 6.41 17.79
C GLY A 151 2.76 7.01 17.11
N SER A 152 2.87 8.19 16.50
CA SER A 152 1.77 8.84 15.77
C SER A 152 1.49 8.17 14.43
N ILE A 153 2.53 7.66 13.74
CA ILE A 153 2.36 6.88 12.51
C ILE A 153 1.70 5.54 12.84
N LEU A 154 2.16 4.84 13.88
CA LEU A 154 1.53 3.62 14.39
C LEU A 154 0.10 3.88 14.86
N TYR A 155 -0.13 4.96 15.58
CA TYR A 155 -1.47 5.35 16.06
C TYR A 155 -2.41 5.69 14.89
N LEU A 156 -1.96 6.44 13.90
CA LEU A 156 -2.73 6.69 12.67
C LEU A 156 -2.97 5.40 11.88
N CYS A 157 -1.97 4.53 11.76
CA CYS A 157 -2.13 3.22 11.14
C CYS A 157 -3.17 2.36 11.90
N LEU A 158 -3.16 2.37 13.23
CA LEU A 158 -4.11 1.63 14.06
C LEU A 158 -5.51 2.26 14.03
N LEU A 159 -5.62 3.60 14.04
CA LEU A 159 -6.91 4.29 13.93
C LEU A 159 -7.59 4.06 12.59
N TYR A 160 -6.83 4.06 11.48
CA TYR A 160 -7.39 3.77 10.16
C TYR A 160 -7.74 2.29 9.93
N THR A 161 -7.27 1.39 10.80
CA THR A 161 -7.58 -0.05 10.73
C THR A 161 -8.60 -0.51 11.75
N SER A 162 -8.88 0.29 12.79
CA SER A 162 -10.02 0.00 13.63
C SER A 162 -11.29 0.27 12.82
N PRO A 163 -12.21 -0.71 12.72
CA PRO A 163 -13.50 -0.46 12.08
C PRO A 163 -14.15 0.72 12.79
N SER A 164 -14.50 1.75 12.03
CA SER A 164 -15.29 2.86 12.54
C SER A 164 -16.61 2.31 13.11
N PRO A 165 -17.14 2.90 14.18
CA PRO A 165 -18.50 2.55 14.65
C PRO A 165 -19.59 2.71 13.57
N ARG A 166 -19.26 3.31 12.43
CA ARG A 166 -20.12 3.43 11.25
C ARG A 166 -19.95 2.28 10.24
N ASP A 167 -19.03 1.36 10.49
CA ASP A 167 -18.77 0.19 9.64
C ASP A 167 -19.49 -1.07 10.13
N TYR A 168 -20.35 -0.93 11.21
CA TYR A 168 -21.28 -1.94 11.73
C TYR A 168 -22.73 -1.63 11.40
#